data_931c3f0695407746f2e97ba85e5a3bce
#
_entry.id   931c3f0695407746f2e97ba85e5a3bce
#
_cell.length_a   1.000
_cell.length_b   1.000
_cell.length_c   1.000
_cell.angle_alpha   90.00
_cell.angle_beta   90.00
_cell.angle_gamma   90.00
#
_symmetry.space_group_name_H-M   'P 1'
#
loop_
_entity.id
_entity.type
_entity.pdbx_description
1 polymer ?
#
loop_
_entity_poly.entity_id
_entity_poly.type
_entity_poly.pdbx_seq_one_letter_code
_entity_poly.pdbx_strand_id
1 'polypeptide(L)'
;MLIDELNNAKLTKPFEVLGLQPNYGGEGFVLRAWLPGAKEVAVWSLKGDKEIVKLDCTSPDGLFEKVLPDVKEPFHYKFKVKYPDAVVDIIDPYQFRDEAFYGLSTMYETPSNIYKTLGAQIIEVEIDGVKVKGTKFAVYAPSASCVSLIGDFNFWDGRRHPMARSLLGHWVLFVPGLGVGQR
;
A
#
# COMPACT_ATOMS: atom_id res chain seq x y z
N MET A 1 -8.30 -10.83 15.19
CA MET A 1 -7.45 -11.44 14.14
C MET A 1 -6.86 -10.38 13.21
N LEU A 2 -7.56 -9.75 12.26
CA LEU A 2 -6.97 -8.73 11.38
C LEU A 2 -6.40 -7.52 12.13
N ILE A 3 -7.14 -6.95 13.05
CA ILE A 3 -6.69 -5.81 13.89
C ILE A 3 -5.44 -6.17 14.68
N ASP A 4 -5.35 -7.40 15.20
CA ASP A 4 -4.16 -7.85 15.94
C ASP A 4 -2.93 -7.99 15.02
N GLU A 5 -3.11 -8.48 13.78
CA GLU A 5 -2.03 -8.56 12.80
C GLU A 5 -1.52 -7.17 12.42
N LEU A 6 -2.44 -6.21 12.20
CA LEU A 6 -2.12 -4.82 11.90
C LEU A 6 -1.41 -4.14 13.07
N ASN A 7 -1.94 -4.25 14.29
CA ASN A 7 -1.36 -3.66 15.49
C ASN A 7 0.02 -4.19 15.84
N ASN A 8 0.30 -5.44 15.50
CA ASN A 8 1.58 -6.10 15.79
C ASN A 8 2.53 -6.11 14.57
N ALA A 9 2.22 -5.41 13.48
CA ALA A 9 2.97 -5.42 12.22
C ALA A 9 3.22 -6.83 11.67
N LYS A 10 2.23 -7.73 11.77
CA LYS A 10 2.32 -9.14 11.38
C LYS A 10 1.56 -9.48 10.10
N LEU A 11 0.97 -8.48 9.44
CA LEU A 11 0.25 -8.69 8.19
C LEU A 11 1.23 -9.05 7.06
N THR A 12 1.11 -10.25 6.51
CA THR A 12 2.01 -10.78 5.46
C THR A 12 1.42 -10.70 4.06
N LYS A 13 0.11 -10.45 3.96
CA LYS A 13 -0.63 -10.39 2.71
C LYS A 13 -1.43 -9.07 2.59
N PRO A 14 -0.75 -7.92 2.66
CA PRO A 14 -1.44 -6.64 2.68
C PRO A 14 -2.28 -6.39 1.44
N PHE A 15 -1.86 -6.86 0.26
CA PHE A 15 -2.63 -6.72 -0.99
C PHE A 15 -3.90 -7.57 -1.07
N GLU A 16 -4.15 -8.47 -0.12
CA GLU A 16 -5.41 -9.23 -0.02
C GLU A 16 -6.40 -8.57 0.95
N VAL A 17 -5.93 -7.61 1.74
CA VAL A 17 -6.69 -7.02 2.84
C VAL A 17 -6.87 -5.52 2.69
N LEU A 18 -5.76 -4.79 2.44
CA LEU A 18 -5.73 -3.34 2.29
C LEU A 18 -5.94 -2.93 0.84
N GLY A 19 -6.28 -1.66 0.64
CA GLY A 19 -6.64 -1.16 -0.67
C GLY A 19 -8.06 -1.53 -1.09
N LEU A 20 -8.32 -1.44 -2.38
CA LEU A 20 -9.62 -1.75 -2.99
C LEU A 20 -9.70 -3.24 -3.31
N GLN A 21 -10.53 -3.97 -2.58
CA GLN A 21 -10.69 -5.42 -2.69
C GLN A 21 -12.10 -5.78 -3.15
N PRO A 22 -12.29 -6.89 -3.91
CA PRO A 22 -13.62 -7.42 -4.17
C PRO A 22 -14.38 -7.67 -2.86
N ASN A 23 -15.65 -7.33 -2.84
CA ASN A 23 -16.50 -7.60 -1.67
C ASN A 23 -17.05 -9.03 -1.72
N TYR A 24 -16.30 -9.98 -1.15
CA TYR A 24 -16.71 -11.41 -1.12
C TYR A 24 -17.96 -11.67 -0.29
N GLY A 25 -18.43 -10.72 0.52
CA GLY A 25 -19.66 -10.83 1.30
C GLY A 25 -20.90 -10.21 0.64
N GLY A 26 -20.75 -9.64 -0.56
CA GLY A 26 -21.82 -8.93 -1.27
C GLY A 26 -21.38 -8.41 -2.63
N GLU A 27 -22.08 -7.41 -3.14
CA GLU A 27 -21.76 -6.78 -4.43
C GLU A 27 -20.66 -5.71 -4.30
N GLY A 28 -19.97 -5.45 -5.41
CA GLY A 28 -19.00 -4.36 -5.56
C GLY A 28 -17.67 -4.62 -4.86
N PHE A 29 -17.13 -3.59 -4.24
CA PHE A 29 -15.81 -3.60 -3.63
C PHE A 29 -15.87 -3.13 -2.17
N VAL A 30 -14.82 -3.44 -1.42
CA VAL A 30 -14.55 -2.85 -0.11
C VAL A 30 -13.19 -2.18 -0.15
N LEU A 31 -13.12 -0.94 0.29
CA LEU A 31 -11.87 -0.19 0.39
C LEU A 31 -11.45 -0.13 1.86
N ARG A 32 -10.22 -0.56 2.15
CA ARG A 32 -9.64 -0.56 3.50
C ARG A 32 -8.32 0.18 3.53
N ALA A 33 -8.17 1.04 4.54
CA ALA A 33 -6.95 1.77 4.83
C ALA A 33 -6.54 1.57 6.30
N TRP A 34 -5.27 1.28 6.54
CA TRP A 34 -4.69 1.25 7.87
C TRP A 34 -3.85 2.49 8.11
N LEU A 35 -4.40 3.44 8.86
CA LEU A 35 -3.85 4.78 9.07
C LEU A 35 -3.90 5.16 10.55
N PRO A 36 -3.02 4.58 11.39
CA PRO A 36 -2.97 4.86 12.82
C PRO A 36 -2.82 6.36 13.11
N GLY A 37 -3.66 6.86 14.02
CA GLY A 37 -3.69 8.27 14.41
C GLY A 37 -4.50 9.20 13.50
N ALA A 38 -4.97 8.73 12.35
CA ALA A 38 -5.88 9.51 11.51
C ALA A 38 -7.22 9.77 12.22
N LYS A 39 -7.82 10.91 11.92
CA LYS A 39 -9.15 11.32 12.43
C LYS A 39 -10.23 11.14 11.37
N GLU A 40 -9.90 11.46 10.13
CA GLU A 40 -10.80 11.33 8.99
C GLU A 40 -10.00 10.89 7.77
N VAL A 41 -10.61 10.06 6.92
CA VAL A 41 -10.03 9.61 5.66
C VAL A 41 -11.07 9.76 4.56
N ALA A 42 -10.75 10.54 3.55
CA ALA A 42 -11.54 10.70 2.34
C ALA A 42 -10.81 10.14 1.14
N VAL A 43 -11.53 9.47 0.26
CA VAL A 43 -11.02 8.91 -1.01
C VAL A 43 -11.24 9.91 -2.12
N TRP A 44 -10.19 10.23 -2.83
CA TRP A 44 -10.21 11.19 -3.94
C TRP A 44 -9.72 10.51 -5.22
N SER A 45 -10.25 10.95 -6.35
CA SER A 45 -9.74 10.52 -7.65
C SER A 45 -8.25 10.83 -7.78
N LEU A 46 -7.46 9.88 -8.28
CA LEU A 46 -6.04 10.10 -8.56
C LEU A 46 -5.85 11.17 -9.65
N LYS A 47 -6.72 11.17 -10.65
CA LYS A 47 -6.64 12.04 -11.84
C LYS A 47 -7.16 13.46 -11.61
N GLY A 48 -7.99 13.69 -10.60
CA GLY A 48 -8.66 14.98 -10.37
C GLY A 48 -8.91 15.28 -8.90
N ASP A 49 -9.40 16.49 -8.63
CA ASP A 49 -9.74 16.94 -7.28
C ASP A 49 -11.20 16.66 -6.92
N LYS A 50 -11.67 15.44 -7.20
CA LYS A 50 -13.02 15.00 -6.86
C LYS A 50 -12.99 14.02 -5.70
N GLU A 51 -13.69 14.35 -4.62
CA GLU A 51 -13.98 13.40 -3.55
C GLU A 51 -14.93 12.32 -4.07
N ILE A 52 -14.58 11.05 -3.84
CA ILE A 52 -15.38 9.89 -4.22
C ILE A 52 -16.23 9.47 -3.04
N VAL A 53 -15.60 9.25 -1.87
CA VAL A 53 -16.29 8.78 -0.67
C VAL A 53 -15.43 9.04 0.58
N LYS A 54 -16.06 9.12 1.75
CA LYS A 54 -15.37 9.08 3.05
C LYS A 54 -15.40 7.66 3.61
N LEU A 55 -14.27 7.23 4.18
CA LEU A 55 -14.19 5.96 4.87
C LEU A 55 -14.69 6.09 6.30
N ASP A 56 -15.33 5.04 6.80
CA ASP A 56 -15.77 4.93 8.18
C ASP A 56 -14.62 4.39 9.06
N CYS A 57 -14.39 4.98 10.21
CA CYS A 57 -13.45 4.47 11.19
C CYS A 57 -14.09 3.26 11.91
N THR A 58 -13.61 2.05 11.60
CA THR A 58 -14.14 0.80 12.17
C THR A 58 -13.30 0.27 13.34
N SER A 59 -12.08 0.82 13.52
CA SER A 59 -11.28 0.59 14.72
C SER A 59 -10.58 1.87 15.16
N PRO A 60 -10.58 2.20 16.46
CA PRO A 60 -9.85 3.34 17.00
C PRO A 60 -8.34 3.25 16.80
N ASP A 61 -7.82 2.04 16.52
CA ASP A 61 -6.40 1.80 16.22
C ASP A 61 -5.99 2.31 14.84
N GLY A 62 -6.96 2.67 13.98
CA GLY A 62 -6.70 3.30 12.68
C GLY A 62 -7.16 2.49 11.47
N LEU A 63 -8.07 1.53 11.62
CA LEU A 63 -8.72 0.90 10.48
C LEU A 63 -9.89 1.75 10.00
N PHE A 64 -9.81 2.11 8.71
CA PHE A 64 -10.86 2.80 7.99
C PHE A 64 -11.33 1.93 6.83
N GLU A 65 -12.64 1.78 6.68
CA GLU A 65 -13.19 0.98 5.58
C GLU A 65 -14.52 1.51 5.07
N LYS A 66 -14.85 1.16 3.82
CA LYS A 66 -16.14 1.45 3.20
C LYS A 66 -16.47 0.39 2.16
N VAL A 67 -17.69 -0.12 2.22
CA VAL A 67 -18.27 -0.95 1.15
C VAL A 67 -18.78 -0.03 0.04
N LEU A 68 -18.45 -0.37 -1.19
CA LEU A 68 -18.78 0.35 -2.42
C LEU A 68 -19.57 -0.58 -3.36
N PRO A 69 -20.87 -0.80 -3.12
CA PRO A 69 -21.65 -1.80 -3.84
C PRO A 69 -21.86 -1.46 -5.32
N ASP A 70 -21.88 -0.17 -5.65
CA ASP A 70 -22.13 0.31 -7.01
C ASP A 70 -20.88 0.32 -7.90
N VAL A 71 -19.70 0.10 -7.32
CA VAL A 71 -18.45 0.05 -8.06
C VAL A 71 -18.34 -1.29 -8.78
N LYS A 72 -18.22 -1.26 -10.12
CA LYS A 72 -18.15 -2.45 -10.98
C LYS A 72 -16.73 -2.84 -11.37
N GLU A 73 -15.81 -1.88 -11.40
CA GLU A 73 -14.42 -2.06 -11.80
C GLU A 73 -13.48 -1.36 -10.81
N PRO A 74 -12.28 -1.90 -10.57
CA PRO A 74 -11.27 -1.20 -9.78
C PRO A 74 -10.93 0.16 -10.36
N PHE A 75 -10.63 1.12 -9.51
CA PHE A 75 -10.20 2.47 -9.89
C PHE A 75 -9.00 2.90 -9.05
N HIS A 76 -8.22 3.85 -9.56
CA HIS A 76 -7.09 4.41 -8.83
C HIS A 76 -7.49 5.69 -8.08
N TYR A 77 -6.92 5.85 -6.89
CA TYR A 77 -7.31 6.88 -5.93
C TYR A 77 -6.12 7.36 -5.09
N LYS A 78 -6.35 8.44 -4.39
CA LYS A 78 -5.52 8.90 -3.26
C LYS A 78 -6.41 9.07 -2.03
N PHE A 79 -5.80 8.94 -0.87
CA PHE A 79 -6.43 9.32 0.38
C PHE A 79 -6.09 10.78 0.71
N LYS A 80 -7.08 11.55 1.14
CA LYS A 80 -6.89 12.77 1.88
C LYS A 80 -7.12 12.45 3.36
N VAL A 81 -6.04 12.47 4.13
CA VAL A 81 -6.02 12.00 5.52
C VAL A 81 -5.87 13.19 6.43
N LYS A 82 -6.81 13.33 7.37
CA LYS A 82 -6.76 14.36 8.42
C LYS A 82 -6.20 13.74 9.69
N TYR A 83 -5.02 14.19 10.06
CA TYR A 83 -4.41 13.97 11.38
C TYR A 83 -4.73 15.15 12.32
N PRO A 84 -4.44 15.05 13.65
CA PRO A 84 -4.70 16.15 14.58
C PRO A 84 -4.09 17.48 14.13
N ASP A 85 -2.89 17.45 13.56
CA ASP A 85 -2.08 18.65 13.27
C ASP A 85 -1.87 18.90 11.77
N ALA A 86 -2.35 18.02 10.89
CA ALA A 86 -2.10 18.12 9.45
C ALA A 86 -3.17 17.42 8.62
N VAL A 87 -3.32 17.90 7.36
CA VAL A 87 -4.02 17.17 6.31
C VAL A 87 -3.01 16.80 5.24
N VAL A 88 -2.93 15.52 4.89
CA VAL A 88 -1.96 15.01 3.93
C VAL A 88 -2.65 14.19 2.83
N ASP A 89 -2.14 14.29 1.62
CA ASP A 89 -2.53 13.44 0.50
C ASP A 89 -1.59 12.23 0.46
N ILE A 90 -2.15 11.03 0.41
CA ILE A 90 -1.42 9.75 0.37
C ILE A 90 -1.94 8.95 -0.82
N ILE A 91 -1.07 8.63 -1.78
CA ILE A 91 -1.39 7.62 -2.79
C ILE A 91 -1.18 6.26 -2.13
N ASP A 92 -2.25 5.47 -2.03
CA ASP A 92 -2.22 4.19 -1.34
C ASP A 92 -1.25 3.21 -2.00
N PRO A 93 -0.23 2.70 -1.31
CA PRO A 93 0.70 1.72 -1.87
C PRO A 93 0.04 0.39 -2.24
N TYR A 94 -1.08 0.04 -1.61
CA TYR A 94 -1.74 -1.25 -1.80
C TYR A 94 -2.61 -1.36 -3.06
N GLN A 95 -2.68 -0.33 -3.87
CA GLN A 95 -3.23 -0.40 -5.23
C GLN A 95 -2.17 -0.78 -6.30
N PHE A 96 -0.88 -0.88 -5.95
CA PHE A 96 0.26 -1.10 -6.85
C PHE A 96 0.86 -2.51 -6.71
N ARG A 97 0.02 -3.52 -6.73
CA ARG A 97 0.46 -4.91 -6.57
C ARG A 97 1.41 -5.34 -7.69
N ASP A 98 1.06 -5.07 -8.93
CA ASP A 98 1.81 -5.53 -10.10
C ASP A 98 3.19 -4.86 -10.16
N GLU A 99 3.28 -3.58 -9.84
CA GLU A 99 4.53 -2.83 -9.75
C GLU A 99 5.42 -3.34 -8.62
N ALA A 100 4.83 -3.69 -7.47
CA ALA A 100 5.57 -4.24 -6.34
C ALA A 100 6.21 -5.60 -6.69
N PHE A 101 5.50 -6.46 -7.40
CA PHE A 101 5.98 -7.80 -7.78
C PHE A 101 6.76 -7.84 -9.09
N TYR A 102 6.78 -6.75 -9.87
CA TYR A 102 7.45 -6.69 -11.16
C TYR A 102 8.93 -7.12 -11.07
N GLY A 103 9.36 -7.94 -12.00
CA GLY A 103 10.74 -8.43 -12.12
C GLY A 103 11.13 -9.58 -11.18
N LEU A 104 10.28 -9.96 -10.20
CA LEU A 104 10.63 -11.09 -9.32
C LEU A 104 10.70 -12.42 -10.05
N SER A 105 9.87 -12.64 -11.05
CA SER A 105 9.85 -13.90 -11.82
C SER A 105 11.12 -14.09 -12.66
N THR A 106 11.72 -13.01 -13.15
CA THR A 106 12.86 -13.02 -14.05
C THR A 106 14.19 -12.70 -13.36
N MET A 107 14.19 -12.40 -12.07
CA MET A 107 15.39 -11.95 -11.35
C MET A 107 16.51 -12.99 -11.32
N TYR A 108 16.19 -14.28 -11.42
CA TYR A 108 17.17 -15.36 -11.40
C TYR A 108 17.68 -15.78 -12.78
N GLU A 109 17.15 -15.19 -13.86
CA GLU A 109 17.62 -15.50 -15.24
C GLU A 109 19.06 -15.07 -15.46
N THR A 110 19.46 -13.95 -14.87
CA THR A 110 20.85 -13.50 -14.89
C THR A 110 21.25 -12.86 -13.54
N PRO A 111 22.54 -12.98 -13.11
CA PRO A 111 23.00 -12.33 -11.88
C PRO A 111 22.75 -10.83 -11.83
N SER A 112 22.81 -10.13 -12.97
CA SER A 112 22.56 -8.70 -13.06
C SER A 112 21.11 -8.31 -12.73
N ASN A 113 20.15 -9.20 -12.94
CA ASN A 113 18.74 -8.96 -12.62
C ASN A 113 18.49 -8.91 -11.13
N ILE A 114 19.27 -9.63 -10.32
CA ILE A 114 19.17 -9.60 -8.86
C ILE A 114 19.38 -8.18 -8.34
N TYR A 115 20.44 -7.50 -8.80
CA TYR A 115 20.73 -6.12 -8.39
C TYR A 115 19.69 -5.10 -8.88
N LYS A 116 19.04 -5.39 -10.01
CA LYS A 116 17.98 -4.52 -10.56
C LYS A 116 16.63 -4.73 -9.88
N THR A 117 16.46 -5.85 -9.20
CA THR A 117 15.17 -6.23 -8.59
C THR A 117 15.16 -6.06 -7.09
N LEU A 118 16.24 -6.43 -6.39
CA LEU A 118 16.34 -6.29 -4.94
C LEU A 118 16.81 -4.90 -4.52
N GLY A 119 16.53 -4.56 -3.27
CA GLY A 119 16.85 -3.26 -2.65
C GLY A 119 15.76 -2.24 -2.89
N ALA A 120 16.14 -0.97 -2.97
CA ALA A 120 15.28 0.18 -3.19
C ALA A 120 15.48 0.72 -4.61
N GLN A 121 14.47 0.59 -5.45
CA GLN A 121 14.48 1.00 -6.85
C GLN A 121 13.48 2.14 -7.07
N ILE A 122 13.97 3.31 -7.52
CA ILE A 122 13.09 4.40 -7.91
C ILE A 122 12.50 4.07 -9.27
N ILE A 123 11.18 4.02 -9.34
CA ILE A 123 10.44 3.75 -10.57
C ILE A 123 9.38 4.83 -10.79
N GLU A 124 8.99 5.02 -12.03
CA GLU A 124 7.85 5.84 -12.43
C GLU A 124 6.88 4.94 -13.17
N VAL A 125 5.63 4.95 -12.76
CA VAL A 125 4.54 4.21 -13.39
C VAL A 125 3.50 5.20 -13.91
N GLU A 126 2.87 4.87 -15.03
CA GLU A 126 1.79 5.68 -15.58
C GLU A 126 0.46 4.96 -15.38
N ILE A 127 -0.45 5.60 -14.64
CA ILE A 127 -1.75 5.06 -14.28
C ILE A 127 -2.81 6.08 -14.61
N ASP A 128 -3.79 5.70 -15.44
CA ASP A 128 -4.88 6.57 -15.89
C ASP A 128 -4.38 7.91 -16.49
N GLY A 129 -3.18 7.91 -17.09
CA GLY A 129 -2.53 9.10 -17.62
C GLY A 129 -1.90 10.01 -16.56
N VAL A 130 -1.78 9.53 -15.32
CA VAL A 130 -1.04 10.19 -14.23
C VAL A 130 0.29 9.47 -14.02
N LYS A 131 1.38 10.23 -14.03
CA LYS A 131 2.71 9.70 -13.69
C LYS A 131 2.88 9.67 -12.19
N VAL A 132 3.08 8.48 -11.65
CA VAL A 132 3.32 8.23 -10.23
C VAL A 132 4.75 7.77 -10.04
N LYS A 133 5.57 8.62 -9.45
CA LYS A 133 6.95 8.29 -9.09
C LYS A 133 7.00 7.80 -7.64
N GLY A 134 7.80 6.77 -7.38
CA GLY A 134 7.96 6.22 -6.04
C GLY A 134 9.15 5.27 -5.95
N THR A 135 9.28 4.62 -4.81
CA THR A 135 10.34 3.63 -4.59
C THR A 135 9.72 2.25 -4.39
N LYS A 136 10.14 1.32 -5.22
CA LYS A 136 9.91 -0.10 -5.04
C LYS A 136 10.97 -0.68 -4.12
N PHE A 137 10.53 -1.40 -3.12
CA PHE A 137 11.39 -2.16 -2.21
C PHE A 137 11.20 -3.65 -2.43
N ALA A 138 12.31 -4.37 -2.49
CA ALA A 138 12.30 -5.83 -2.57
C ALA A 138 13.46 -6.40 -1.74
N VAL A 139 13.16 -7.32 -0.84
CA VAL A 139 14.13 -7.95 0.06
C VAL A 139 13.94 -9.46 0.06
N TYR A 140 15.04 -10.21 0.03
CA TYR A 140 15.00 -11.67 0.18
C TYR A 140 15.19 -12.04 1.64
N ALA A 141 14.11 -12.48 2.28
CA ALA A 141 14.12 -12.89 3.69
C ALA A 141 13.14 -14.07 3.91
N PRO A 142 13.50 -15.27 3.40
CA PRO A 142 12.58 -16.42 3.38
C PRO A 142 12.21 -16.93 4.77
N SER A 143 13.08 -16.72 5.77
CA SER A 143 12.85 -17.13 7.15
C SER A 143 12.13 -16.08 8.01
N ALA A 144 11.91 -14.87 7.47
CA ALA A 144 11.18 -13.85 8.20
C ALA A 144 9.68 -14.19 8.28
N SER A 145 9.09 -13.97 9.43
CA SER A 145 7.65 -14.13 9.65
C SER A 145 6.85 -12.92 9.15
N CYS A 146 7.44 -11.72 9.19
CA CYS A 146 6.90 -10.47 8.66
C CYS A 146 8.05 -9.50 8.34
N VAL A 147 7.82 -8.60 7.39
CA VAL A 147 8.74 -7.51 7.05
C VAL A 147 7.92 -6.24 6.82
N SER A 148 8.40 -5.12 7.34
CA SER A 148 7.77 -3.81 7.16
C SER A 148 8.81 -2.76 6.81
N LEU A 149 8.40 -1.76 6.05
CA LEU A 149 9.22 -0.58 5.81
C LEU A 149 9.05 0.41 6.97
N ILE A 150 10.15 1.02 7.38
CA ILE A 150 10.18 2.08 8.38
C ILE A 150 11.06 3.23 7.89
N GLY A 151 10.70 4.46 8.26
CA GLY A 151 11.43 5.66 7.91
C GLY A 151 10.70 6.92 8.35
N ASP A 152 11.27 8.08 8.03
CA ASP A 152 10.66 9.38 8.36
C ASP A 152 9.26 9.52 7.70
N PHE A 153 9.08 8.92 6.52
CA PHE A 153 7.82 8.95 5.75
C PHE A 153 6.64 8.27 6.46
N ASN A 154 6.90 7.44 7.45
CA ASN A 154 5.85 6.76 8.21
C ASN A 154 6.06 6.81 9.73
N PHE A 155 6.84 7.79 10.20
CA PHE A 155 7.14 8.00 11.62
C PHE A 155 7.83 6.81 12.29
N TRP A 156 8.58 6.02 11.52
CA TRP A 156 9.24 4.78 11.98
C TRP A 156 8.28 3.72 12.52
N ASP A 157 7.01 3.80 12.14
CA ASP A 157 5.97 2.88 12.55
C ASP A 157 5.81 1.74 11.51
N GLY A 158 6.37 0.57 11.81
CA GLY A 158 6.32 -0.62 10.94
C GLY A 158 4.90 -1.16 10.67
N ARG A 159 3.90 -0.73 11.45
CA ARG A 159 2.51 -1.11 11.21
C ARG A 159 1.94 -0.49 9.94
N ARG A 160 2.49 0.66 9.50
CA ARG A 160 1.94 1.46 8.39
C ARG A 160 2.27 0.92 7.02
N HIS A 161 3.38 0.20 6.86
CA HIS A 161 3.86 -0.29 5.57
C HIS A 161 4.32 -1.75 5.64
N PRO A 162 3.40 -2.69 5.98
CA PRO A 162 3.70 -4.11 5.86
C PRO A 162 3.99 -4.49 4.41
N MET A 163 5.06 -5.23 4.19
CA MET A 163 5.44 -5.74 2.88
C MET A 163 4.72 -7.05 2.57
N ALA A 164 4.43 -7.27 1.31
CA ALA A 164 3.82 -8.51 0.84
C ALA A 164 4.87 -9.59 0.60
N ARG A 165 4.60 -10.80 1.07
CA ARG A 165 5.46 -11.96 0.86
C ARG A 165 5.16 -12.65 -0.46
N SER A 166 6.20 -12.93 -1.25
CA SER A 166 6.12 -13.80 -2.43
C SER A 166 6.25 -15.28 -2.05
N LEU A 167 5.87 -16.17 -2.94
CA LEU A 167 6.03 -17.63 -2.76
C LEU A 167 7.50 -18.05 -2.62
N LEU A 168 8.42 -17.27 -3.15
CA LEU A 168 9.87 -17.55 -3.14
C LEU A 168 10.58 -16.89 -1.94
N GLY A 169 9.85 -16.31 -0.99
CA GLY A 169 10.43 -15.70 0.22
C GLY A 169 10.96 -14.28 0.04
N HIS A 170 10.60 -13.60 -1.04
CA HIS A 170 10.83 -12.16 -1.18
C HIS A 170 9.70 -11.39 -0.53
N TRP A 171 10.04 -10.22 -0.04
CA TRP A 171 9.09 -9.25 0.50
C TRP A 171 9.16 -7.99 -0.34
N VAL A 172 8.02 -7.50 -0.77
CA VAL A 172 7.91 -6.39 -1.72
C VAL A 172 6.87 -5.37 -1.32
N LEU A 173 7.15 -4.11 -1.66
CA LEU A 173 6.18 -3.01 -1.61
C LEU A 173 6.65 -1.90 -2.56
N PHE A 174 5.73 -1.26 -3.27
CA PHE A 174 5.97 0.00 -3.95
C PHE A 174 5.34 1.12 -3.12
N VAL A 175 6.12 2.15 -2.79
CA VAL A 175 5.65 3.30 -2.01
C VAL A 175 5.69 4.54 -2.89
N PRO A 176 4.52 5.01 -3.37
CA PRO A 176 4.40 6.25 -4.12
C PRO A 176 4.91 7.45 -3.34
N GLY A 177 5.50 8.43 -4.05
CA GLY A 177 5.98 9.67 -3.46
C GLY A 177 7.33 9.56 -2.74
N LEU A 178 7.83 8.35 -2.50
CA LEU A 178 9.14 8.15 -1.88
C LEU A 178 10.26 8.32 -2.92
N GLY A 179 11.30 9.08 -2.58
CA GLY A 179 12.43 9.36 -3.47
C GLY A 179 13.78 9.40 -2.77
N VAL A 180 14.79 9.91 -3.47
CA VAL A 180 16.16 10.04 -2.95
C VAL A 180 16.21 10.97 -1.74
N GLY A 181 17.02 10.62 -0.73
CA GLY A 181 17.31 11.45 0.44
C GLY A 181 16.36 11.29 1.61
N GLN A 182 15.34 10.45 1.49
CA GLN A 182 14.48 10.08 2.62
C GLN A 182 15.13 8.94 3.42
N ARG A 183 14.95 9.00 4.75
CA ARG A 183 15.51 8.02 5.68
C ARG A 183 14.46 7.02 6.10
#